data_5e3a5ce58e355212ecce5eda8ebb3d71
#
_entry.id   5e3a5ce58e355212ecce5eda8ebb3d71
#
_cell.length_a   1.000
_cell.length_b   1.000
_cell.length_c   1.000
_cell.angle_alpha   90.00
_cell.angle_beta   90.00
_cell.angle_gamma   90.00
#
_symmetry.space_group_name_H-M   'P 1'
#
loop_
_entity.id
_entity.type
_entity.pdbx_description
1 polymer ?
#
loop_
_entity_poly.entity_id
_entity_poly.type
_entity_poly.pdbx_seq_one_letter_code
_entity_poly.pdbx_strand_id
1 'polypeptide(L)'
;MRRRTLLKGAALGGVAALGAGYWALPAGSRPAAVSLEGARQVLADLQGKTLRSVRGWSPSQVFNHCAQSIDYSIDGYPELRPVWFRHSLGPAAFAVFSARGAMRHPLDEVIPGAAPLLEPASQAEALQRLQIAFERFASHAGELQPHFAYGALNHAEYGQAHVMHLYNHLSLIRLA
;
A
#
# COMPACT_ATOMS: atom_id res chain seq x y z
N MET A 1 -26.54 42.46 4.44
CA MET A 1 -27.00 41.10 4.14
C MET A 1 -26.27 40.49 2.92
N ARG A 2 -24.96 40.27 2.91
CA ARG A 2 -24.23 39.68 1.74
C ARG A 2 -23.02 38.80 2.10
N ARG A 3 -22.90 38.32 3.35
CA ARG A 3 -21.77 37.46 3.75
C ARG A 3 -22.05 35.95 3.85
N ARG A 4 -23.34 35.53 3.80
CA ARG A 4 -23.71 34.10 3.93
C ARG A 4 -23.77 33.33 2.61
N THR A 5 -23.77 33.98 1.47
CA THR A 5 -23.88 33.34 0.14
C THR A 5 -22.53 32.92 -0.45
N LEU A 6 -21.44 33.56 0.00
CA LEU A 6 -20.08 33.24 -0.50
C LEU A 6 -19.48 31.93 0.07
N LEU A 7 -19.93 31.53 1.27
CA LEU A 7 -19.42 30.29 1.89
C LEU A 7 -20.05 29.01 1.32
N LYS A 8 -21.24 29.09 0.75
CA LYS A 8 -21.88 27.91 0.12
C LYS A 8 -21.35 27.62 -1.28
N GLY A 9 -20.83 28.63 -1.98
CA GLY A 9 -20.23 28.43 -3.30
C GLY A 9 -18.83 27.79 -3.27
N ALA A 10 -18.06 28.05 -2.22
CA ALA A 10 -16.70 27.51 -2.10
C ALA A 10 -16.67 26.01 -1.78
N ALA A 11 -17.67 25.49 -1.05
CA ALA A 11 -17.73 24.07 -0.73
C ALA A 11 -18.13 23.19 -1.92
N LEU A 12 -19.02 23.70 -2.79
CA LEU A 12 -19.43 23.00 -4.01
C LEU A 12 -18.36 23.04 -5.11
N GLY A 13 -17.59 24.13 -5.18
CA GLY A 13 -16.48 24.26 -6.13
C GLY A 13 -15.31 23.32 -5.80
N GLY A 14 -15.04 23.06 -4.53
CA GLY A 14 -13.97 22.14 -4.09
C GLY A 14 -14.24 20.68 -4.45
N VAL A 15 -15.46 20.22 -4.31
CA VAL A 15 -15.86 18.85 -4.63
C VAL A 15 -15.88 18.63 -6.16
N ALA A 16 -16.32 19.64 -6.92
CA ALA A 16 -16.28 19.57 -8.39
C ALA A 16 -14.85 19.58 -8.96
N ALA A 17 -13.92 20.33 -8.34
CA ALA A 17 -12.53 20.36 -8.75
C ALA A 17 -11.79 19.04 -8.46
N LEU A 18 -12.10 18.37 -7.33
CA LEU A 18 -11.57 17.03 -7.02
C LEU A 18 -12.15 15.97 -7.98
N GLY A 19 -13.45 16.06 -8.34
CA GLY A 19 -14.08 15.19 -9.31
C GLY A 19 -13.52 15.36 -10.72
N ALA A 20 -13.35 16.60 -11.20
CA ALA A 20 -12.78 16.88 -12.50
C ALA A 20 -11.31 16.45 -12.62
N GLY A 21 -10.52 16.59 -11.53
CA GLY A 21 -9.15 16.09 -11.47
C GLY A 21 -9.06 14.56 -11.55
N TYR A 22 -10.03 13.84 -11.00
CA TYR A 22 -10.10 12.38 -11.07
C TYR A 22 -10.30 11.89 -12.53
N TRP A 23 -11.18 12.53 -13.29
CA TRP A 23 -11.46 12.18 -14.69
C TRP A 23 -10.37 12.63 -15.66
N ALA A 24 -9.55 13.60 -15.28
CA ALA A 24 -8.41 14.07 -16.08
C ALA A 24 -7.12 13.26 -15.85
N LEU A 25 -7.09 12.33 -14.86
CA LEU A 25 -5.97 11.42 -14.71
C LEU A 25 -5.97 10.47 -15.91
N PRO A 26 -4.88 10.38 -16.70
CA PRO A 26 -4.80 9.39 -17.77
C PRO A 26 -5.09 8.03 -17.14
N ALA A 27 -6.00 7.27 -17.73
CA ALA A 27 -6.20 5.87 -17.42
C ALA A 27 -4.85 5.20 -17.68
N GLY A 28 -4.03 5.13 -16.63
CA GLY A 28 -2.71 4.54 -16.72
C GLY A 28 -2.92 3.13 -17.23
N SER A 29 -2.28 2.80 -18.33
CA SER A 29 -2.09 1.41 -18.72
C SER A 29 -1.58 0.73 -17.47
N ARG A 30 -2.44 -0.07 -16.81
CA ARG A 30 -2.03 -0.83 -15.62
C ARG A 30 -0.83 -1.65 -16.08
N PRO A 31 0.38 -1.43 -15.54
CA PRO A 31 1.48 -2.27 -15.93
C PRO A 31 1.04 -3.71 -15.71
N ALA A 32 1.28 -4.60 -16.64
CA ALA A 32 1.03 -6.04 -16.45
C ALA A 32 1.71 -6.58 -15.18
N ALA A 33 2.66 -5.82 -14.65
CA ALA A 33 3.38 -6.05 -13.40
C ALA A 33 2.57 -5.79 -12.12
N VAL A 34 1.44 -5.06 -12.14
CA VAL A 34 0.64 -4.81 -10.92
C VAL A 34 -0.36 -5.96 -10.72
N SER A 35 0.18 -7.16 -10.52
CA SER A 35 -0.59 -8.35 -10.20
C SER A 35 0.12 -9.13 -9.09
N LEU A 36 -0.63 -9.92 -8.34
CA LEU A 36 -0.05 -10.81 -7.32
C LEU A 36 0.99 -11.75 -7.95
N GLU A 37 0.70 -12.29 -9.12
CA GLU A 37 1.63 -13.17 -9.83
C GLU A 37 2.91 -12.44 -10.23
N GLY A 38 2.79 -11.21 -10.77
CA GLY A 38 3.95 -10.39 -11.10
C GLY A 38 4.81 -10.06 -9.87
N ALA A 39 4.18 -9.78 -8.73
CA ALA A 39 4.89 -9.54 -7.46
C ALA A 39 5.64 -10.81 -7.00
N ARG A 40 5.00 -11.98 -7.06
CA ARG A 40 5.61 -13.27 -6.70
C ARG A 40 6.81 -13.57 -7.57
N GLN A 41 6.71 -13.35 -8.89
CA GLN A 41 7.83 -13.52 -9.81
C GLN A 41 8.99 -12.60 -9.47
N VAL A 42 8.74 -11.32 -9.21
CA VAL A 42 9.78 -10.36 -8.79
C VAL A 42 10.46 -10.83 -7.50
N LEU A 43 9.72 -11.30 -6.50
CA LEU A 43 10.30 -11.81 -5.26
C LEU A 43 11.12 -13.09 -5.49
N ALA A 44 10.69 -13.97 -6.38
CA ALA A 44 11.45 -15.15 -6.77
C ALA A 44 12.77 -14.76 -7.46
N ASP A 45 12.74 -13.78 -8.33
CA ASP A 45 13.93 -13.26 -9.02
C ASP A 45 14.95 -12.61 -8.09
N LEU A 46 14.55 -12.20 -6.88
CA LEU A 46 15.44 -11.66 -5.86
C LEU A 46 16.13 -12.72 -5.02
N GLN A 47 15.73 -13.99 -5.09
CA GLN A 47 16.36 -15.06 -4.34
C GLN A 47 17.84 -15.23 -4.70
N GLY A 48 18.66 -15.42 -3.68
CA GLY A 48 20.12 -15.60 -3.83
C GLY A 48 20.88 -14.34 -4.25
N LYS A 49 20.20 -13.21 -4.45
CA LYS A 49 20.85 -11.93 -4.79
C LYS A 49 21.19 -11.15 -3.54
N THR A 50 22.35 -10.52 -3.52
CA THR A 50 22.71 -9.54 -2.49
C THR A 50 22.11 -8.21 -2.87
N LEU A 51 21.33 -7.63 -1.94
CA LEU A 51 20.60 -6.39 -2.13
C LEU A 51 21.10 -5.32 -1.18
N ARG A 52 20.98 -4.07 -1.59
CA ARG A 52 21.22 -2.89 -0.76
C ARG A 52 20.13 -1.86 -0.94
N SER A 53 19.83 -1.12 0.10
CA SER A 53 19.01 0.09 0.01
C SER A 53 19.86 1.29 -0.35
N VAL A 54 19.32 2.19 -1.19
CA VAL A 54 19.97 3.48 -1.49
C VAL A 54 19.81 4.47 -0.34
N ARG A 55 18.78 4.30 0.50
CA ARG A 55 18.52 5.08 1.72
C ARG A 55 17.45 4.39 2.56
N GLY A 56 17.30 4.83 3.81
CA GLY A 56 16.24 4.36 4.73
C GLY A 56 16.47 2.93 5.20
N TRP A 57 15.41 2.15 5.27
CA TRP A 57 15.42 0.79 5.79
C TRP A 57 16.28 -0.17 4.97
N SER A 58 16.88 -1.14 5.64
CA SER A 58 17.55 -2.27 4.98
C SER A 58 16.58 -3.09 4.13
N PRO A 59 17.07 -3.87 3.15
CA PRO A 59 16.21 -4.78 2.39
C PRO A 59 15.41 -5.73 3.30
N SER A 60 16.02 -6.21 4.38
CA SER A 60 15.39 -7.08 5.36
C SER A 60 14.24 -6.40 6.08
N GLN A 61 14.42 -5.15 6.51
CA GLN A 61 13.35 -4.36 7.14
C GLN A 61 12.21 -4.09 6.16
N VAL A 62 12.52 -3.76 4.90
CA VAL A 62 11.52 -3.57 3.83
C VAL A 62 10.68 -4.83 3.63
N PHE A 63 11.31 -6.01 3.50
CA PHE A 63 10.59 -7.25 3.32
C PHE A 63 9.71 -7.60 4.51
N ASN A 64 10.21 -7.41 5.74
CA ASN A 64 9.43 -7.63 6.95
C ASN A 64 8.25 -6.66 7.07
N HIS A 65 8.44 -5.39 6.72
CA HIS A 65 7.38 -4.39 6.72
C HIS A 65 6.27 -4.75 5.71
N CYS A 66 6.63 -5.13 4.50
CA CYS A 66 5.66 -5.56 3.50
C CYS A 66 4.91 -6.84 3.94
N ALA A 67 5.62 -7.82 4.51
CA ALA A 67 5.00 -9.03 5.05
C ALA A 67 4.03 -8.69 6.20
N GLN A 68 4.44 -7.84 7.14
CA GLN A 68 3.60 -7.38 8.25
C GLN A 68 2.34 -6.67 7.75
N SER A 69 2.43 -5.83 6.71
CA SER A 69 1.28 -5.17 6.09
C SER A 69 0.29 -6.18 5.49
N ILE A 70 0.80 -7.23 4.86
CA ILE A 70 -0.02 -8.30 4.29
C ILE A 70 -0.69 -9.11 5.41
N ASP A 71 0.05 -9.53 6.43
CA ASP A 71 -0.48 -10.27 7.57
C ASP A 71 -1.61 -9.51 8.26
N TYR A 72 -1.44 -8.20 8.49
CA TYR A 72 -2.48 -7.38 9.12
C TYR A 72 -3.74 -7.21 8.27
N SER A 73 -3.69 -7.41 6.96
CA SER A 73 -4.91 -7.43 6.14
C SER A 73 -5.81 -8.63 6.45
N ILE A 74 -5.23 -9.70 7.00
CA ILE A 74 -5.91 -10.92 7.41
C ILE A 74 -6.22 -10.90 8.91
N ASP A 75 -5.21 -10.56 9.73
CA ASP A 75 -5.27 -10.70 11.19
C ASP A 75 -5.81 -9.45 11.90
N GLY A 76 -5.83 -8.31 11.22
CA GLY A 76 -6.23 -7.01 11.74
C GLY A 76 -5.05 -6.07 12.03
N TYR A 77 -5.22 -4.80 11.69
CA TYR A 77 -4.24 -3.75 11.99
C TYR A 77 -4.33 -3.37 13.46
N PRO A 78 -3.17 -3.21 14.15
CA PRO A 78 -3.15 -2.88 15.58
C PRO A 78 -3.80 -1.53 15.90
N GLU A 79 -3.65 -0.56 15.01
CA GLU A 79 -4.23 0.77 15.15
C GLU A 79 -4.84 1.23 13.83
N LEU A 80 -6.05 1.76 13.91
CA LEU A 80 -6.78 2.27 12.75
C LEU A 80 -6.82 3.80 12.77
N ARG A 81 -6.66 4.44 11.63
CA ARG A 81 -6.94 5.88 11.48
C ARG A 81 -8.40 6.16 11.86
N PRO A 82 -8.72 7.40 12.28
CA PRO A 82 -10.09 7.77 12.65
C PRO A 82 -11.13 7.36 11.60
N VAL A 83 -12.32 6.99 12.06
CA VAL A 83 -13.42 6.51 11.20
C VAL A 83 -13.69 7.46 10.03
N TRP A 84 -13.76 8.77 10.31
CA TRP A 84 -14.00 9.78 9.27
C TRP A 84 -12.94 9.73 8.17
N PHE A 85 -11.67 9.52 8.52
CA PHE A 85 -10.56 9.41 7.56
C PHE A 85 -10.72 8.17 6.67
N ARG A 86 -11.00 7.02 7.29
CA ARG A 86 -11.16 5.73 6.60
C ARG A 86 -12.43 5.65 5.73
N HIS A 87 -13.38 6.56 5.93
CA HIS A 87 -14.59 6.68 5.11
C HIS A 87 -14.59 7.87 4.15
N SER A 88 -13.48 8.62 4.04
CA SER A 88 -13.38 9.79 3.16
C SER A 88 -12.05 9.88 2.44
N LEU A 89 -11.02 10.45 3.08
CA LEU A 89 -9.71 10.70 2.47
C LEU A 89 -8.95 9.40 2.15
N GLY A 90 -9.08 8.40 2.99
CA GLY A 90 -8.43 7.10 2.80
C GLY A 90 -8.88 6.41 1.49
N PRO A 91 -10.19 6.13 1.30
CA PRO A 91 -10.69 5.56 0.05
C PRO A 91 -10.39 6.43 -1.18
N ALA A 92 -10.46 7.77 -1.05
CA ALA A 92 -10.11 8.68 -2.13
C ALA A 92 -8.62 8.54 -2.54
N ALA A 93 -7.71 8.44 -1.57
CA ALA A 93 -6.29 8.22 -1.83
C ALA A 93 -6.06 6.86 -2.51
N PHE A 94 -6.71 5.80 -2.02
CA PHE A 94 -6.63 4.48 -2.64
C PHE A 94 -7.14 4.49 -4.08
N ALA A 95 -8.27 5.15 -4.36
CA ALA A 95 -8.80 5.28 -5.71
C ALA A 95 -7.80 5.97 -6.68
N VAL A 96 -7.09 7.02 -6.21
CA VAL A 96 -6.05 7.69 -6.99
C VAL A 96 -4.87 6.75 -7.25
N PHE A 97 -4.39 6.02 -6.24
CA PHE A 97 -3.29 5.06 -6.40
C PHE A 97 -3.68 3.91 -7.34
N SER A 98 -4.88 3.38 -7.18
CA SER A 98 -5.44 2.33 -8.02
C SER A 98 -5.53 2.77 -9.49
N ALA A 99 -6.03 3.99 -9.75
CA ALA A 99 -6.12 4.55 -11.10
C ALA A 99 -4.74 4.76 -11.74
N ARG A 100 -3.72 5.08 -10.93
CA ARG A 100 -2.34 5.25 -11.39
C ARG A 100 -1.58 3.93 -11.53
N GLY A 101 -2.05 2.85 -10.92
CA GLY A 101 -1.30 1.62 -10.77
C GLY A 101 -0.01 1.77 -9.97
N ALA A 102 0.08 2.80 -9.13
CA ALA A 102 1.27 3.11 -8.33
C ALA A 102 0.90 3.86 -7.06
N MET A 103 1.54 3.49 -5.95
CA MET A 103 1.41 4.12 -4.64
C MET A 103 2.65 4.97 -4.34
N ARG A 104 2.44 6.04 -3.59
CA ARG A 104 3.51 6.84 -2.98
C ARG A 104 3.15 7.18 -1.54
N HIS A 105 4.01 6.78 -0.63
CA HIS A 105 3.98 7.15 0.79
C HIS A 105 5.43 7.22 1.32
N PRO A 106 5.68 7.79 2.50
CA PRO A 106 6.98 7.71 3.15
C PRO A 106 7.42 6.25 3.31
N LEU A 107 8.71 5.97 2.99
CA LEU A 107 9.23 4.60 2.89
C LEU A 107 9.95 4.13 4.16
N ASP A 108 9.93 4.95 5.20
CA ASP A 108 10.54 4.73 6.53
C ASP A 108 9.53 4.90 7.67
N GLU A 109 8.23 4.89 7.37
CA GLU A 109 7.17 4.92 8.37
C GLU A 109 6.68 3.51 8.71
N VAL A 110 6.63 3.21 10.01
CA VAL A 110 6.02 1.98 10.51
C VAL A 110 4.49 2.02 10.40
N ILE A 111 3.88 0.86 10.32
CA ILE A 111 2.41 0.74 10.41
C ILE A 111 1.98 1.19 11.81
N PRO A 112 0.96 2.05 11.96
CA PRO A 112 0.49 2.52 13.26
C PRO A 112 0.21 1.37 14.23
N GLY A 113 0.77 1.46 15.44
CA GLY A 113 0.62 0.45 16.48
C GLY A 113 1.32 -0.89 16.23
N ALA A 114 2.03 -1.04 15.10
CA ALA A 114 2.71 -2.29 14.77
C ALA A 114 3.90 -2.56 15.70
N ALA A 115 4.15 -3.84 15.91
CA ALA A 115 5.39 -4.27 16.58
C ALA A 115 6.62 -3.79 15.79
N PRO A 116 7.73 -3.47 16.49
CA PRO A 116 8.96 -3.08 15.83
C PRO A 116 9.39 -4.08 14.75
N LEU A 117 9.92 -3.56 13.65
CA LEU A 117 10.52 -4.40 12.62
C LEU A 117 11.78 -5.05 13.21
N LEU A 118 11.67 -6.33 13.51
CA LEU A 118 12.83 -7.10 13.96
C LEU A 118 13.81 -7.20 12.78
N GLU A 119 15.09 -6.99 13.06
CA GLU A 119 16.12 -7.38 12.12
C GLU A 119 16.12 -8.91 12.04
N PRO A 120 15.77 -9.50 10.89
CA PRO A 120 15.84 -10.94 10.71
C PRO A 120 17.31 -11.38 10.74
N ALA A 121 17.55 -12.67 10.99
CA ALA A 121 18.90 -13.22 10.98
C ALA A 121 19.57 -13.06 9.59
N SER A 122 18.77 -12.99 8.52
CA SER A 122 19.29 -12.78 7.17
C SER A 122 18.28 -12.10 6.23
N GLN A 123 18.79 -11.49 5.15
CA GLN A 123 17.97 -10.98 4.07
C GLN A 123 17.11 -12.10 3.41
N ALA A 124 17.67 -13.31 3.31
CA ALA A 124 16.97 -14.44 2.72
C ALA A 124 15.75 -14.86 3.54
N GLU A 125 15.84 -14.88 4.87
CA GLU A 125 14.71 -15.17 5.76
C GLU A 125 13.62 -14.11 5.66
N ALA A 126 13.99 -12.83 5.59
CA ALA A 126 13.02 -11.75 5.42
C ALA A 126 12.29 -11.85 4.07
N LEU A 127 13.02 -12.16 3.00
CA LEU A 127 12.44 -12.38 1.67
C LEU A 127 11.50 -13.59 1.67
N GLN A 128 11.90 -14.70 2.28
CA GLN A 128 11.06 -15.89 2.42
C GLN A 128 9.78 -15.59 3.21
N ARG A 129 9.88 -14.84 4.31
CA ARG A 129 8.70 -14.41 5.08
C ARG A 129 7.72 -13.62 4.21
N LEU A 130 8.22 -12.68 3.39
CA LEU A 130 7.37 -11.91 2.50
C LEU A 130 6.70 -12.80 1.43
N GLN A 131 7.42 -13.76 0.87
CA GLN A 131 6.84 -14.73 -0.08
C GLN A 131 5.73 -15.55 0.59
N ILE A 132 5.95 -16.05 1.80
CA ILE A 132 4.93 -16.77 2.59
C ILE A 132 3.70 -15.88 2.83
N ALA A 133 3.89 -14.61 3.17
CA ALA A 133 2.77 -13.68 3.38
C ALA A 133 1.94 -13.48 2.09
N PHE A 134 2.57 -13.35 0.92
CA PHE A 134 1.87 -13.29 -0.36
C PHE A 134 1.10 -14.58 -0.67
N GLU A 135 1.67 -15.76 -0.39
CA GLU A 135 0.99 -17.04 -0.57
C GLU A 135 -0.22 -17.18 0.37
N ARG A 136 -0.02 -16.81 1.65
CA ARG A 136 -1.09 -16.80 2.65
C ARG A 136 -2.25 -15.90 2.19
N PHE A 137 -1.95 -14.69 1.73
CA PHE A 137 -2.96 -13.77 1.22
C PHE A 137 -3.65 -14.34 -0.03
N ALA A 138 -2.91 -14.86 -1.00
CA ALA A 138 -3.48 -15.38 -2.25
C ALA A 138 -4.43 -16.57 -2.02
N SER A 139 -4.16 -17.40 -1.00
CA SER A 139 -4.99 -18.56 -0.64
C SER A 139 -6.08 -18.22 0.38
N HIS A 140 -6.11 -17.00 0.93
CA HIS A 140 -7.07 -16.62 1.95
C HIS A 140 -8.49 -16.48 1.37
N ALA A 141 -9.42 -17.28 1.85
CA ALA A 141 -10.82 -17.27 1.42
C ALA A 141 -11.77 -16.62 2.46
N GLY A 142 -11.24 -16.21 3.62
CA GLY A 142 -12.01 -15.57 4.69
C GLY A 142 -12.24 -14.08 4.48
N GLU A 143 -12.90 -13.46 5.45
CA GLU A 143 -13.03 -12.00 5.49
C GLU A 143 -11.66 -11.34 5.73
N LEU A 144 -11.43 -10.23 5.05
CA LEU A 144 -10.27 -9.39 5.27
C LEU A 144 -10.62 -8.25 6.24
N GLN A 145 -9.66 -7.90 7.07
CA GLN A 145 -9.81 -6.83 8.06
C GLN A 145 -9.75 -5.45 7.38
N PRO A 146 -10.41 -4.42 7.90
CA PRO A 146 -10.32 -3.07 7.35
C PRO A 146 -8.87 -2.56 7.34
N HIS A 147 -8.45 -2.00 6.22
CA HIS A 147 -7.13 -1.36 6.12
C HIS A 147 -7.04 -0.16 7.05
N PHE A 148 -5.91 0.01 7.73
CA PHE A 148 -5.74 1.06 8.75
C PHE A 148 -6.02 2.47 8.24
N ALA A 149 -5.81 2.74 6.94
CA ALA A 149 -6.02 4.05 6.33
C ALA A 149 -7.14 4.06 5.29
N TYR A 150 -7.28 3.02 4.48
CA TYR A 150 -8.21 3.01 3.33
C TYR A 150 -9.62 2.49 3.67
N GLY A 151 -9.81 1.93 4.86
CA GLY A 151 -11.09 1.32 5.25
C GLY A 151 -11.27 -0.09 4.68
N ALA A 152 -12.51 -0.50 4.45
CA ALA A 152 -12.81 -1.82 3.90
C ALA A 152 -12.31 -1.93 2.46
N LEU A 153 -11.55 -2.98 2.17
CA LEU A 153 -11.10 -3.36 0.84
C LEU A 153 -11.47 -4.82 0.60
N ASN A 154 -11.91 -5.14 -0.61
CA ASN A 154 -12.09 -6.53 -1.02
C ASN A 154 -10.74 -7.18 -1.38
N HIS A 155 -10.75 -8.50 -1.64
CA HIS A 155 -9.54 -9.26 -1.93
C HIS A 155 -8.75 -8.72 -3.13
N ALA A 156 -9.43 -8.32 -4.20
CA ALA A 156 -8.76 -7.78 -5.39
C ALA A 156 -8.13 -6.40 -5.12
N GLU A 157 -8.82 -5.55 -4.36
CA GLU A 157 -8.32 -4.23 -3.95
C GLU A 157 -7.12 -4.36 -3.01
N TYR A 158 -7.17 -5.28 -2.06
CA TYR A 158 -6.04 -5.58 -1.18
C TYR A 158 -4.85 -6.13 -1.97
N GLY A 159 -5.09 -7.06 -2.89
CA GLY A 159 -4.03 -7.56 -3.78
C GLY A 159 -3.33 -6.43 -4.53
N GLN A 160 -4.10 -5.50 -5.08
CA GLN A 160 -3.55 -4.32 -5.74
C GLN A 160 -2.78 -3.41 -4.76
N ALA A 161 -3.32 -3.17 -3.56
CA ALA A 161 -2.66 -2.36 -2.53
C ALA A 161 -1.31 -2.96 -2.13
N HIS A 162 -1.25 -4.26 -1.85
CA HIS A 162 -0.02 -4.95 -1.46
C HIS A 162 1.05 -4.91 -2.55
N VAL A 163 0.66 -5.11 -3.81
CA VAL A 163 1.59 -5.04 -4.95
C VAL A 163 2.13 -3.63 -5.14
N MET A 164 1.27 -2.62 -5.11
CA MET A 164 1.72 -1.22 -5.22
C MET A 164 2.61 -0.82 -4.04
N HIS A 165 2.30 -1.28 -2.82
CA HIS A 165 3.10 -1.06 -1.61
C HIS A 165 4.49 -1.67 -1.75
N LEU A 166 4.57 -2.94 -2.15
CA LEU A 166 5.84 -3.61 -2.43
C LEU A 166 6.68 -2.84 -3.44
N TYR A 167 6.13 -2.49 -4.59
CA TYR A 167 6.89 -1.77 -5.63
C TYR A 167 7.34 -0.38 -5.20
N ASN A 168 6.55 0.32 -4.38
CA ASN A 168 6.96 1.59 -3.81
C ASN A 168 8.24 1.41 -2.95
N HIS A 169 8.30 0.39 -2.10
CA HIS A 169 9.48 0.09 -1.29
C HIS A 169 10.65 -0.43 -2.13
N LEU A 170 10.40 -1.31 -3.10
CA LEU A 170 11.44 -1.82 -4.00
C LEU A 170 12.09 -0.73 -4.85
N SER A 171 11.45 0.43 -5.00
CA SER A 171 12.03 1.58 -5.72
C SER A 171 13.36 2.07 -5.12
N LEU A 172 13.63 1.75 -3.84
CA LEU A 172 14.87 2.07 -3.14
C LEU A 172 15.87 0.91 -3.06
N ILE A 173 15.51 -0.28 -3.53
CA ILE A 173 16.37 -1.46 -3.47
C ILE A 173 17.16 -1.59 -4.78
N ARG A 174 18.41 -1.97 -4.66
CA ARG A 174 19.34 -2.23 -5.78
C ARG A 174 20.10 -3.53 -5.53
N LEU A 175 20.57 -4.14 -6.60
CA LEU A 175 21.60 -5.18 -6.49
C LEU A 175 22.88 -4.56 -5.90
N ALA A 176 23.53 -5.25 -4.98
CA ALA A 176 24.79 -4.82 -4.37
C ALA A 176 25.97 -5.10 -5.29
#